data_3a2e4da3bb6f3043f97148123c4c5a3d
#
_entry.id   3a2e4da3bb6f3043f97148123c4c5a3d
#
_cell.length_a   1.000
_cell.length_b   1.000
_cell.length_c   1.000
_cell.angle_alpha   90.00
_cell.angle_beta   90.00
_cell.angle_gamma   90.00
#
_symmetry.space_group_name_H-M   'P 1'
#
loop_
_entity.id
_entity.type
_entity.pdbx_description
1 polymer ?
#
loop_
_entity_poly.entity_id
_entity_poly.type
_entity_poly.pdbx_seq_one_letter_code
_entity_poly.pdbx_strand_id
1 'polypeptide(L)'
;STEFRGWAMIPDKQRPADFIIICKEDPAGYEPITGLLLNEQRKDVSKELQNFEHNDDWGFRKIIYESNLNNIQVKAFAVDEETLSAYPLVNAY
;
A
#
# COMPACT_ATOMS: atom_id res chain seq x y z
N SER A 1 -4.92 0.59 18.36
CA SER A 1 -4.07 0.85 17.19
C SER A 1 -4.18 -0.27 16.19
N THR A 2 -3.98 0.05 14.92
CA THR A 2 -4.01 -0.90 13.82
C THR A 2 -2.72 -0.75 13.02
N GLU A 3 -2.05 -1.86 12.77
CA GLU A 3 -0.86 -1.86 11.92
C GLU A 3 -1.24 -2.29 10.51
N PHE A 4 -0.82 -1.48 9.53
CA PHE A 4 -0.90 -1.80 8.12
C PHE A 4 0.50 -2.12 7.62
N ARG A 5 0.68 -3.28 7.03
CA ARG A 5 1.97 -3.75 6.56
C ARG A 5 1.81 -4.59 5.32
N GLY A 6 2.72 -4.43 4.38
CA GLY A 6 2.70 -5.21 3.16
C GLY A 6 3.74 -4.72 2.17
N TRP A 7 3.50 -5.03 0.91
CA TRP A 7 4.32 -4.55 -0.19
C TRP A 7 3.43 -4.20 -1.37
N ALA A 8 3.92 -3.35 -2.26
CA ALA A 8 3.10 -2.86 -3.36
C ALA A 8 3.91 -2.64 -4.63
N MET A 9 3.35 -3.11 -5.73
CA MET A 9 3.92 -2.99 -7.06
C MET A 9 2.89 -2.35 -7.98
N ILE A 10 3.34 -1.52 -8.92
CA ILE A 10 2.51 -1.06 -10.02
C ILE A 10 2.48 -2.19 -11.06
N PRO A 11 1.32 -2.83 -11.31
CA PRO A 11 1.27 -4.07 -12.06
C PRO A 11 1.84 -3.98 -13.47
N ASP A 12 1.51 -2.91 -14.19
CA ASP A 12 1.91 -2.77 -15.59
C ASP A 12 3.37 -2.38 -15.77
N LYS A 13 4.01 -1.88 -14.73
CA LYS A 13 5.37 -1.34 -14.80
C LYS A 13 6.37 -2.15 -14.01
N GLN A 14 5.90 -3.10 -13.20
CA GLN A 14 6.74 -3.97 -12.36
C GLN A 14 7.76 -3.17 -11.54
N ARG A 15 7.31 -2.09 -10.96
CA ARG A 15 8.10 -1.24 -10.04
C ARG A 15 7.33 -0.99 -8.76
N PRO A 16 8.01 -0.56 -7.69
CA PRO A 16 7.32 -0.18 -6.46
C PRO A 16 6.32 0.95 -6.71
N ALA A 17 5.24 0.95 -5.97
CA ALA A 17 4.27 2.02 -6.02
C ALA A 17 4.92 3.35 -5.57
N ASP A 18 4.41 4.47 -6.07
CA ASP A 18 4.90 5.78 -5.65
C ASP A 18 4.48 6.08 -4.21
N PHE A 19 3.26 5.70 -3.85
CA PHE A 19 2.80 5.75 -2.47
C PHE A 19 1.58 4.85 -2.28
N ILE A 20 1.17 4.71 -1.03
CA ILE A 20 0.00 3.91 -0.62
C ILE A 20 -1.03 4.87 -0.06
N ILE A 21 -2.30 4.66 -0.43
CA ILE A 21 -3.43 5.32 0.22
C ILE A 21 -4.22 4.25 0.98
N ILE A 22 -4.49 4.51 2.25
CA ILE A 22 -5.35 3.67 3.06
C ILE A 22 -6.69 4.37 3.19
N CYS A 23 -7.76 3.70 2.80
CA CYS A 23 -9.12 4.23 2.79
C CYS A 23 -10.03 3.42 3.67
N LYS A 24 -11.05 4.07 4.22
CA LYS A 24 -12.20 3.33 4.76
C LYS A 24 -13.22 3.15 3.65
N GLU A 25 -13.87 1.99 3.67
CA GLU A 25 -14.92 1.65 2.73
C GLU A 25 -16.27 1.92 3.37
N ASP A 26 -17.12 2.67 2.69
CA ASP A 26 -18.49 2.93 3.12
C ASP A 26 -19.45 2.76 1.94
N PRO A 27 -20.78 2.77 2.15
CA PRO A 27 -21.74 2.56 1.06
C PRO A 27 -21.62 3.57 -0.09
N ALA A 28 -21.06 4.74 0.17
CA ALA A 28 -20.89 5.78 -0.87
C ALA A 28 -19.54 5.64 -1.62
N GLY A 29 -18.63 4.76 -1.17
CA GLY A 29 -17.34 4.56 -1.82
C GLY A 29 -16.19 4.52 -0.82
N TYR A 30 -15.05 5.10 -1.20
CA TYR A 30 -13.84 5.09 -0.38
C TYR A 30 -13.50 6.48 0.11
N GLU A 31 -13.16 6.58 1.39
CA GLU A 31 -12.72 7.82 2.01
C GLU A 31 -11.27 7.65 2.51
N PRO A 32 -10.32 8.48 2.04
CA PRO A 32 -8.95 8.36 2.48
C PRO A 32 -8.79 8.61 3.98
N ILE A 33 -8.04 7.74 4.64
CA ILE A 33 -7.66 7.91 6.04
C ILE A 33 -6.25 8.49 6.11
N THR A 34 -5.32 7.90 5.37
CA THR A 34 -3.92 8.33 5.38
C THR A 34 -3.21 7.87 4.10
N GLY A 35 -2.11 8.53 3.81
CA GLY A 35 -1.19 8.12 2.76
C GLY A 35 0.20 7.91 3.33
N LEU A 36 0.99 7.07 2.69
CA LEU A 36 2.37 6.84 3.10
C LEU A 36 3.24 6.45 1.91
N LEU A 37 4.51 6.83 1.99
CA LEU A 37 5.52 6.34 1.07
C LEU A 37 5.92 4.93 1.45
N LEU A 38 6.47 4.18 0.50
CA LEU A 38 7.04 2.88 0.79
C LEU A 38 8.29 3.10 1.65
N ASN A 39 8.32 2.48 2.83
CA ASN A 39 9.30 2.77 3.87
C ASN A 39 9.99 1.54 4.44
N GLU A 40 9.76 0.35 3.87
CA GLU A 40 10.44 -0.87 4.30
C GLU A 40 11.07 -1.57 3.12
N GLN A 41 12.31 -2.02 3.31
CA GLN A 41 12.96 -2.85 2.32
C GLN A 41 12.47 -4.29 2.42
N ARG A 42 12.20 -4.89 1.26
CA ARG A 42 11.69 -6.24 1.15
C ARG A 42 12.54 -7.01 0.14
N LYS A 43 13.64 -7.57 0.61
CA LYS A 43 14.54 -8.37 -0.22
C LYS A 43 13.88 -9.63 -0.74
N ASP A 44 12.95 -10.19 0.03
CA ASP A 44 12.18 -11.36 -0.35
C ASP A 44 11.32 -11.07 -1.59
N VAL A 45 10.77 -9.88 -1.70
CA VAL A 45 9.96 -9.48 -2.86
C VAL A 45 10.83 -9.32 -4.10
N SER A 46 11.98 -8.63 -3.98
CA SER A 46 12.93 -8.50 -5.08
C SER A 46 13.33 -9.85 -5.63
N LYS A 47 13.60 -10.79 -4.75
CA LYS A 47 14.01 -12.15 -5.11
C LYS A 47 12.89 -12.89 -5.82
N GLU A 48 11.68 -12.83 -5.29
CA GLU A 48 10.53 -13.50 -5.87
C GLU A 48 10.17 -12.94 -7.25
N LEU A 49 10.24 -11.62 -7.41
CA LEU A 49 9.96 -10.97 -8.69
C LEU A 49 11.15 -11.01 -9.64
N GLN A 50 12.32 -11.41 -9.16
CA GLN A 50 13.59 -11.36 -9.90
C GLN A 50 13.84 -9.94 -10.44
N ASN A 51 13.61 -8.96 -9.61
CA ASN A 51 13.72 -7.56 -9.95
C ASN A 51 14.51 -6.84 -8.86
N PHE A 52 15.77 -6.49 -9.16
CA PHE A 52 16.72 -5.97 -8.19
C PHE A 52 17.07 -4.50 -8.47
N GLU A 53 16.32 -3.83 -9.32
CA GLU A 53 16.64 -2.46 -9.78
C GLU A 53 16.09 -1.37 -8.86
N HIS A 54 15.31 -1.74 -7.84
CA HIS A 54 14.56 -0.78 -7.03
C HIS A 54 15.00 -0.72 -5.56
N ASN A 55 16.21 -1.17 -5.25
CA ASN A 55 16.79 -1.12 -3.90
C ASN A 55 15.87 -1.78 -2.84
N ASP A 56 15.13 -2.82 -3.24
CA ASP A 56 14.19 -3.54 -2.36
C ASP A 56 13.07 -2.66 -1.78
N ASP A 57 12.77 -1.53 -2.39
CA ASP A 57 11.83 -0.53 -1.86
C ASP A 57 10.37 -0.89 -2.14
N TRP A 58 9.99 -2.14 -1.85
CA TRP A 58 8.66 -2.66 -2.12
C TRP A 58 7.69 -2.53 -0.95
N GLY A 59 8.21 -2.40 0.27
CA GLY A 59 7.43 -2.58 1.49
C GLY A 59 6.91 -1.30 2.12
N PHE A 60 5.83 -1.45 2.89
CA PHE A 60 5.32 -0.36 3.70
C PHE A 60 4.87 -0.87 5.06
N ARG A 61 4.90 0.03 6.04
CA ARG A 61 4.38 -0.22 7.38
C ARG A 61 3.88 1.09 7.97
N LYS A 62 2.66 1.06 8.49
CA LYS A 62 2.06 2.22 9.15
C LYS A 62 1.20 1.77 10.31
N ILE A 63 1.35 2.44 11.45
CA ILE A 63 0.50 2.23 12.62
C ILE A 63 -0.47 3.41 12.71
N ILE A 64 -1.76 3.11 12.77
CA ILE A 64 -2.81 4.11 12.90
C ILE A 64 -3.43 3.94 14.28
N TYR A 65 -3.46 5.01 15.05
CA TYR A 65 -3.89 5.01 16.45
C TYR A 65 -5.35 5.40 16.65
N GLU A 66 -6.11 5.57 15.59
CA GLU A 66 -7.52 5.91 15.71
C GLU A 66 -8.32 4.74 16.27
N SER A 67 -9.03 5.00 17.36
CA SER A 67 -9.81 3.97 18.06
C SER A 67 -11.08 3.58 17.31
N ASN A 68 -11.56 4.41 16.41
CA ASN A 68 -12.79 4.19 15.67
C ASN A 68 -12.63 3.30 14.44
N LEU A 69 -11.45 2.74 14.21
CA LEU A 69 -11.24 1.81 13.10
C LEU A 69 -11.67 0.38 13.40
N ASN A 70 -12.11 0.08 14.62
CA ASN A 70 -12.36 -1.29 15.05
C ASN A 70 -13.48 -2.00 14.30
N ASN A 71 -14.44 -1.27 13.75
CA ASN A 71 -15.59 -1.86 13.03
C ASN A 71 -15.69 -1.31 11.61
N ILE A 72 -14.61 -0.77 11.08
CA ILE A 72 -14.60 -0.16 9.76
C ILE A 72 -13.79 -1.07 8.84
N GLN A 73 -14.31 -1.31 7.64
CA GLN A 73 -13.55 -1.96 6.61
C GLN A 73 -12.58 -0.97 5.98
N VAL A 74 -11.33 -1.39 5.88
CA VAL A 74 -10.29 -0.57 5.28
C VAL A 74 -9.71 -1.28 4.07
N LYS A 75 -9.22 -0.47 3.13
CA LYS A 75 -8.59 -0.97 1.92
C LYS A 75 -7.40 -0.10 1.57
N ALA A 76 -6.33 -0.73 1.12
CA ALA A 76 -5.14 -0.03 0.69
C ALA A 76 -5.02 -0.06 -0.83
N PHE A 77 -4.49 1.01 -1.38
CA PHE A 77 -4.27 1.17 -2.82
C PHE A 77 -2.84 1.57 -3.10
N ALA A 78 -2.25 0.92 -4.09
CA ALA A 78 -0.97 1.32 -4.65
C ALA A 78 -1.21 2.41 -5.69
N VAL A 79 -0.52 3.52 -5.60
CA VAL A 79 -0.73 4.66 -6.49
C VAL A 79 0.45 4.84 -7.43
N ASP A 80 0.13 5.03 -8.71
CA ASP A 80 1.04 5.42 -9.75
C ASP A 80 0.80 6.89 -10.07
N GLU A 81 1.75 7.76 -9.69
CA GLU A 81 1.62 9.20 -9.91
C GLU A 81 1.66 9.59 -11.37
N GLU A 82 2.37 8.83 -12.21
CA GLU A 82 2.49 9.16 -13.63
C GLU A 82 1.15 9.09 -14.35
N THR A 83 0.33 8.12 -14.00
CA THR A 83 -0.97 7.91 -14.64
C THR A 83 -2.13 8.34 -13.76
N LEU A 84 -1.87 8.72 -12.50
CA LEU A 84 -2.87 9.00 -11.48
C LEU A 84 -3.82 7.83 -11.28
N SER A 85 -3.27 6.62 -11.34
CA SER A 85 -4.02 5.37 -11.17
C SER A 85 -3.80 4.79 -9.80
N ALA A 86 -4.85 4.18 -9.22
CA ALA A 86 -4.79 3.50 -7.95
C ALA A 86 -5.22 2.05 -8.13
N TYR A 87 -4.42 1.13 -7.59
CA TYR A 87 -4.63 -0.31 -7.72
C TYR A 87 -4.88 -0.90 -6.34
N PRO A 88 -6.02 -1.59 -6.11
CA PRO A 88 -6.30 -2.17 -4.80
C PRO A 88 -5.30 -3.26 -4.45
N LEU A 89 -4.87 -3.28 -3.18
CA LEU A 89 -3.99 -4.31 -2.66
C LEU A 89 -4.82 -5.40 -2.00
N VAL A 90 -4.48 -6.66 -2.29
CA VAL A 90 -5.25 -7.81 -1.81
C VAL A 90 -4.81 -8.22 -0.40
N ASN A 91 -3.54 -8.06 -0.08
CA ASN A 91 -2.95 -8.52 1.18
C ASN A 91 -2.20 -7.39 1.89
N ALA A 92 -2.87 -6.27 2.13
CA ALA A 92 -2.23 -5.05 2.63
C ALA A 92 -2.08 -5.00 4.15
N TYR A 93 -2.52 -6.00 4.89
CA TYR A 93 -2.45 -6.02 6.35
C TYR A 93 -2.54 -7.41 6.92
#